data_b578b782903b633af21780a9cf288891
#
_entry.id   b578b782903b633af21780a9cf288891
#
_cell.length_a   1.000
_cell.length_b   1.000
_cell.length_c   1.000
_cell.angle_alpha   90.00
_cell.angle_beta   90.00
_cell.angle_gamma   90.00
#
_symmetry.space_group_name_H-M   'P 1'
#
loop_
_entity.id
_entity.type
_entity.pdbx_description
1 polymer ?
#
loop_
_entity_poly.entity_id
_entity_poly.type
_entity_poly.pdbx_seq_one_letter_code
_entity_poly.pdbx_strand_id
1 'polypeptide(L)'
;KKIIVSDWIKNNSGSTTITDKGSLSDVINVKGDETYTAGGDNVRVWNAEGNDIYCRGDSDKELPVKLSVSYKLDGKPISAEELAGKSGRITIRFDYRNDLYETVEIDGKKEKIYVPFAMMTGMLLDGDVFKNVEVENGKLVNDGDRTAVVGIAFPGLGSNLGIDAEKYSIPDYVEVTADATEFKMTNTVTVAVSDLFGKLNTDALDSSEITDQITKLTDAMGQL
;
A
#
# COMPACT_ATOMS: atom_id res chain seq x y z
N LYS A 1 1.94 -16.55 0.97
CA LYS A 1 2.15 -15.10 0.81
C LYS A 1 3.36 -14.90 -0.08
N LYS A 2 3.20 -14.24 -1.21
CA LYS A 2 4.29 -13.84 -2.11
C LYS A 2 4.48 -12.33 -1.99
N ILE A 3 5.71 -11.88 -1.83
CA ILE A 3 6.04 -10.45 -1.79
C ILE A 3 6.73 -10.12 -3.10
N ILE A 4 6.15 -9.20 -3.85
CA ILE A 4 6.71 -8.68 -5.08
C ILE A 4 7.09 -7.23 -4.81
N VAL A 5 8.32 -6.87 -5.18
CA VAL A 5 8.82 -5.50 -5.11
C VAL A 5 8.97 -4.97 -6.53
N SER A 6 8.38 -3.81 -6.79
CA SER A 6 8.62 -3.05 -8.03
C SER A 6 9.55 -1.89 -7.69
N ASP A 7 10.52 -1.67 -8.55
CA ASP A 7 11.53 -0.63 -8.37
C ASP A 7 11.72 0.18 -9.65
N TRP A 8 12.06 1.44 -9.47
CA TRP A 8 12.36 2.37 -10.54
C TRP A 8 13.77 2.93 -10.36
N ILE A 9 14.71 2.38 -11.12
CA ILE A 9 16.11 2.79 -11.12
C ILE A 9 16.26 3.93 -12.12
N LYS A 10 16.43 5.14 -11.60
CA LYS A 10 16.58 6.36 -12.42
C LYS A 10 17.96 6.45 -13.04
N ASN A 11 18.01 6.73 -14.33
CA ASN A 11 19.23 6.96 -15.10
C ASN A 11 19.50 8.46 -15.32
N ASN A 12 19.69 9.21 -14.26
CA ASN A 12 19.89 10.67 -14.32
C ASN A 12 21.09 11.10 -15.16
N SER A 13 22.08 10.22 -15.34
CA SER A 13 23.30 10.49 -16.12
C SER A 13 23.20 10.08 -17.59
N GLY A 14 22.10 9.41 -17.99
CA GLY A 14 21.97 8.86 -19.35
C GLY A 14 23.02 7.79 -19.68
N SER A 15 23.48 7.07 -18.66
CA SER A 15 24.50 6.02 -18.82
C SER A 15 23.99 4.86 -19.67
N THR A 16 24.87 4.26 -20.46
CA THR A 16 24.54 3.05 -21.24
C THR A 16 24.35 1.83 -20.35
N THR A 17 24.98 1.83 -19.17
CA THR A 17 24.85 0.76 -18.18
C THR A 17 24.55 1.33 -16.80
N ILE A 18 23.76 0.57 -16.02
CA ILE A 18 23.46 0.87 -14.60
C ILE A 18 23.81 -0.36 -13.77
N THR A 19 24.58 -0.14 -12.71
CA THR A 19 24.84 -1.19 -11.72
C THR A 19 23.83 -1.07 -10.59
N ASP A 20 23.05 -2.11 -10.38
CA ASP A 20 22.11 -2.27 -9.28
C ASP A 20 22.59 -3.37 -8.34
N LYS A 21 22.42 -3.16 -7.03
CA LYS A 21 22.70 -4.16 -6.00
C LYS A 21 21.47 -4.34 -5.12
N GLY A 22 20.87 -5.51 -5.20
CA GLY A 22 19.64 -5.77 -4.44
C GLY A 22 19.40 -7.25 -4.18
N SER A 23 18.67 -7.55 -3.12
CA SER A 23 18.35 -8.91 -2.66
C SER A 23 17.12 -9.53 -3.33
N LEU A 24 16.55 -8.89 -4.35
CA LEU A 24 15.39 -9.45 -5.08
C LEU A 24 15.82 -10.64 -5.93
N SER A 25 15.02 -11.69 -5.94
CA SER A 25 15.13 -12.82 -6.88
C SER A 25 14.15 -12.66 -8.05
N ASP A 26 14.34 -13.45 -9.11
CA ASP A 26 13.46 -13.49 -10.28
C ASP A 26 13.15 -12.10 -10.86
N VAL A 27 14.20 -11.26 -10.94
CA VAL A 27 14.06 -9.88 -11.39
C VAL A 27 13.81 -9.82 -12.88
N ILE A 28 12.75 -9.11 -13.27
CA ILE A 28 12.40 -8.85 -14.67
C ILE A 28 12.16 -7.36 -14.90
N ASN A 29 12.46 -6.88 -16.12
CA ASN A 29 12.03 -5.57 -16.59
C ASN A 29 10.53 -5.62 -16.88
N VAL A 30 9.78 -4.58 -16.45
CA VAL A 30 8.31 -4.54 -16.60
C VAL A 30 7.81 -3.45 -17.55
N LYS A 31 8.72 -2.64 -18.11
CA LYS A 31 8.33 -1.52 -18.96
C LYS A 31 9.12 -1.38 -20.26
N GLY A 32 10.30 -1.94 -20.35
CA GLY A 32 11.19 -1.85 -21.51
C GLY A 32 11.77 -3.21 -21.89
N ASP A 33 12.70 -3.18 -22.83
CA ASP A 33 13.39 -4.38 -23.36
C ASP A 33 14.81 -4.51 -22.79
N GLU A 34 15.21 -3.62 -21.87
CA GLU A 34 16.52 -3.61 -21.27
C GLU A 34 16.75 -4.90 -20.47
N THR A 35 17.91 -5.51 -20.70
CA THR A 35 18.34 -6.75 -20.04
C THR A 35 19.45 -6.47 -19.05
N TYR A 36 19.73 -7.42 -18.17
CA TYR A 36 20.87 -7.33 -17.27
C TYR A 36 21.74 -8.58 -17.30
N THR A 37 23.01 -8.39 -16.92
CA THR A 37 23.93 -9.48 -16.60
C THR A 37 24.04 -9.61 -15.10
N ALA A 38 23.85 -10.82 -14.57
CA ALA A 38 24.02 -11.09 -13.15
C ALA A 38 25.53 -11.13 -12.81
N GLY A 39 25.92 -10.36 -11.80
CA GLY A 39 27.22 -10.39 -11.16
C GLY A 39 27.21 -11.16 -9.84
N GLY A 40 28.35 -11.25 -9.19
CA GLY A 40 28.44 -11.76 -7.82
C GLY A 40 27.76 -10.83 -6.81
N ASP A 41 27.48 -11.32 -5.60
CA ASP A 41 26.99 -10.53 -4.45
C ASP A 41 25.68 -9.75 -4.71
N ASN A 42 24.74 -10.36 -5.42
CA ASN A 42 23.44 -9.74 -5.76
C ASN A 42 23.57 -8.47 -6.62
N VAL A 43 24.64 -8.35 -7.40
CA VAL A 43 24.83 -7.25 -8.35
C VAL A 43 24.20 -7.61 -9.69
N ARG A 44 23.53 -6.65 -10.32
CA ARG A 44 23.01 -6.69 -11.69
C ARG A 44 23.58 -5.50 -12.45
N VAL A 45 24.05 -5.76 -13.65
CA VAL A 45 24.49 -4.71 -14.57
C VAL A 45 23.48 -4.66 -15.71
N TRP A 46 22.65 -3.64 -15.69
CA TRP A 46 21.64 -3.40 -16.71
C TRP A 46 22.26 -2.75 -17.95
N ASN A 47 21.87 -3.22 -19.13
CA ASN A 47 22.14 -2.54 -20.39
C ASN A 47 21.02 -1.50 -20.59
N ALA A 48 21.18 -0.32 -19.97
CA ALA A 48 20.14 0.69 -19.85
C ALA A 48 19.98 1.57 -21.10
N GLU A 49 21.01 1.67 -21.96
CA GLU A 49 21.01 2.46 -23.19
C GLU A 49 20.57 3.92 -23.02
N GLY A 50 20.79 4.48 -21.82
CA GLY A 50 20.37 5.82 -21.46
C GLY A 50 18.98 5.89 -20.80
N ASN A 51 18.23 4.79 -20.75
CA ASN A 51 16.89 4.75 -20.21
C ASN A 51 16.87 4.46 -18.71
N ASP A 52 15.77 4.83 -18.06
CA ASP A 52 15.43 4.35 -16.72
C ASP A 52 15.02 2.88 -16.77
N ILE A 53 15.29 2.14 -15.70
CA ILE A 53 14.89 0.73 -15.57
C ILE A 53 13.70 0.63 -14.63
N TYR A 54 12.63 0.00 -15.09
CA TYR A 54 11.49 -0.36 -14.28
C TYR A 54 11.46 -1.87 -14.10
N CYS A 55 11.84 -2.34 -12.93
CA CYS A 55 11.92 -3.77 -12.68
C CYS A 55 11.01 -4.22 -11.54
N ARG A 56 10.75 -5.50 -11.49
CA ARG A 56 10.13 -6.16 -10.35
C ARG A 56 10.86 -7.46 -10.05
N GLY A 57 10.83 -7.85 -8.79
CA GLY A 57 11.39 -9.13 -8.35
C GLY A 57 10.68 -9.64 -7.11
N ASP A 58 10.97 -10.87 -6.74
CA ASP A 58 10.43 -11.50 -5.55
C ASP A 58 11.33 -11.17 -4.33
N SER A 59 10.71 -11.02 -3.17
CA SER A 59 11.40 -10.80 -1.90
C SER A 59 10.99 -11.84 -0.88
N ASP A 60 11.96 -12.37 -0.14
CA ASP A 60 11.78 -13.23 1.03
C ASP A 60 11.81 -12.43 2.36
N LYS A 61 12.11 -11.14 2.28
CA LYS A 61 12.15 -10.25 3.46
C LYS A 61 10.75 -9.99 3.99
N GLU A 62 10.65 -9.75 5.29
CA GLU A 62 9.41 -9.25 5.87
C GLU A 62 9.08 -7.85 5.35
N LEU A 63 7.79 -7.60 5.16
CA LEU A 63 7.33 -6.25 4.83
C LEU A 63 7.52 -5.32 6.02
N PRO A 64 7.97 -4.08 5.81
CA PRO A 64 8.11 -3.08 6.88
C PRO A 64 6.77 -2.68 7.48
N VAL A 65 5.68 -2.82 6.70
CA VAL A 65 4.31 -2.63 7.19
C VAL A 65 3.63 -3.98 7.32
N LYS A 66 3.20 -4.31 8.53
CA LYS A 66 2.45 -5.54 8.82
C LYS A 66 0.97 -5.34 8.54
N LEU A 67 0.38 -6.32 7.88
CA LEU A 67 -1.04 -6.40 7.60
C LEU A 67 -1.68 -7.45 8.49
N SER A 68 -2.73 -7.05 9.21
CA SER A 68 -3.66 -7.93 9.92
C SER A 68 -5.04 -7.83 9.27
N VAL A 69 -5.68 -8.96 8.99
CA VAL A 69 -7.04 -8.99 8.43
C VAL A 69 -7.96 -9.65 9.45
N SER A 70 -9.06 -8.99 9.77
CA SER A 70 -10.09 -9.50 10.67
C SER A 70 -11.45 -9.48 10.01
N TYR A 71 -12.33 -10.38 10.47
CA TYR A 71 -13.66 -10.56 9.91
C TYR A 71 -14.73 -10.50 10.99
N LYS A 72 -15.90 -9.98 10.62
CA LYS A 72 -17.11 -10.06 11.44
C LYS A 72 -18.28 -10.55 10.58
N LEU A 73 -19.17 -11.31 11.18
CA LEU A 73 -20.48 -11.66 10.64
C LEU A 73 -21.55 -11.15 11.61
N ASP A 74 -22.47 -10.31 11.11
CA ASP A 74 -23.51 -9.66 11.92
C ASP A 74 -22.96 -8.99 13.17
N GLY A 75 -21.80 -8.31 13.02
CA GLY A 75 -21.08 -7.59 14.07
C GLY A 75 -20.25 -8.47 15.03
N LYS A 76 -20.29 -9.82 14.90
CA LYS A 76 -19.56 -10.74 15.76
C LYS A 76 -18.25 -11.19 15.08
N PRO A 77 -17.11 -11.21 15.79
CA PRO A 77 -15.86 -11.73 15.24
C PRO A 77 -16.01 -13.19 14.78
N ILE A 78 -15.39 -13.50 13.65
CA ILE A 78 -15.41 -14.85 13.03
C ILE A 78 -14.08 -15.07 12.30
N SER A 79 -13.64 -16.32 12.18
CA SER A 79 -12.47 -16.63 11.35
C SER A 79 -12.85 -16.67 9.85
N ALA A 80 -11.84 -16.55 8.97
CA ALA A 80 -12.07 -16.61 7.52
C ALA A 80 -12.65 -17.98 7.10
N GLU A 81 -12.15 -19.06 7.72
CA GLU A 81 -12.57 -20.43 7.46
C GLU A 81 -14.03 -20.65 7.86
N GLU A 82 -14.44 -20.12 9.01
CA GLU A 82 -15.81 -20.23 9.49
C GLU A 82 -16.79 -19.35 8.70
N LEU A 83 -16.31 -18.22 8.16
CA LEU A 83 -17.10 -17.28 7.37
C LEU A 83 -17.44 -17.85 5.98
N ALA A 84 -16.58 -18.70 5.42
CA ALA A 84 -16.79 -19.30 4.10
C ALA A 84 -18.16 -19.99 3.97
N GLY A 85 -18.92 -19.63 2.93
CA GLY A 85 -20.25 -20.16 2.65
C GLY A 85 -21.37 -19.59 3.51
N LYS A 86 -21.08 -18.69 4.48
CA LYS A 86 -22.11 -18.04 5.30
C LYS A 86 -22.74 -16.84 4.59
N SER A 87 -23.94 -16.50 5.01
CA SER A 87 -24.68 -15.33 4.54
C SER A 87 -24.99 -14.41 5.71
N GLY A 88 -24.96 -13.10 5.46
CA GLY A 88 -25.24 -12.05 6.46
C GLY A 88 -24.45 -10.79 6.20
N ARG A 89 -24.52 -9.82 7.13
CA ARG A 89 -23.74 -8.60 7.08
C ARG A 89 -22.31 -8.88 7.50
N ILE A 90 -21.39 -8.84 6.55
CA ILE A 90 -19.97 -9.07 6.79
C ILE A 90 -19.21 -7.76 6.96
N THR A 91 -18.12 -7.82 7.73
CA THR A 91 -17.12 -6.77 7.78
C THR A 91 -15.75 -7.41 7.58
N ILE A 92 -14.94 -6.84 6.70
CA ILE A 92 -13.54 -7.21 6.46
C ILE A 92 -12.70 -5.99 6.77
N ARG A 93 -11.80 -6.10 7.75
CA ARG A 93 -10.95 -4.99 8.16
C ARG A 93 -9.48 -5.34 7.95
N PHE A 94 -8.78 -4.44 7.30
CA PHE A 94 -7.35 -4.48 7.02
C PHE A 94 -6.66 -3.46 7.91
N ASP A 95 -6.02 -3.90 8.97
CA ASP A 95 -5.24 -3.06 9.87
C ASP A 95 -3.77 -3.07 9.45
N TYR A 96 -3.17 -1.91 9.33
CA TYR A 96 -1.78 -1.73 8.96
C TYR A 96 -0.96 -1.20 10.13
N ARG A 97 0.17 -1.85 10.39
CA ARG A 97 1.12 -1.41 11.41
C ARG A 97 2.48 -1.20 10.78
N ASN A 98 2.97 0.02 10.86
CA ASN A 98 4.31 0.37 10.41
C ASN A 98 5.31 0.07 11.54
N ASP A 99 6.27 -0.82 11.26
CA ASP A 99 7.32 -1.18 12.23
C ASP A 99 8.68 -0.53 11.85
N LEU A 100 8.72 0.27 10.77
CA LEU A 100 9.95 0.93 10.33
C LEU A 100 9.98 2.38 10.79
N TYR A 101 10.80 2.67 11.79
CA TYR A 101 10.98 3.99 12.36
C TYR A 101 12.43 4.22 12.80
N GLU A 102 12.81 5.49 12.89
CA GLU A 102 14.02 5.93 13.56
C GLU A 102 13.66 6.64 14.86
N THR A 103 14.53 6.53 15.87
CA THR A 103 14.37 7.30 17.10
C THR A 103 15.28 8.51 17.04
N VAL A 104 14.67 9.69 17.05
CA VAL A 104 15.37 10.99 17.04
C VAL A 104 15.17 11.70 18.38
N GLU A 105 16.06 12.61 18.72
CA GLU A 105 15.90 13.47 19.90
C GLU A 105 15.45 14.85 19.44
N ILE A 106 14.25 15.26 19.87
CA ILE A 106 13.67 16.57 19.58
C ILE A 106 13.39 17.24 20.94
N ASP A 107 13.97 18.41 21.19
CA ASP A 107 13.80 19.17 22.42
C ASP A 107 14.09 18.35 23.70
N GLY A 108 15.09 17.46 23.65
CA GLY A 108 15.50 16.60 24.77
C GLY A 108 14.56 15.39 25.00
N LYS A 109 13.60 15.14 24.11
CA LYS A 109 12.72 13.97 24.14
C LYS A 109 13.03 13.02 23.01
N LYS A 110 12.97 11.72 23.29
CA LYS A 110 13.09 10.68 22.26
C LYS A 110 11.74 10.48 21.59
N GLU A 111 11.68 10.79 20.30
CA GLU A 111 10.51 10.62 19.46
C GLU A 111 10.77 9.58 18.36
N LYS A 112 9.74 8.83 17.99
CA LYS A 112 9.78 7.87 16.88
C LYS A 112 9.29 8.56 15.62
N ILE A 113 10.15 8.59 14.61
CA ILE A 113 9.79 9.07 13.27
C ILE A 113 9.65 7.86 12.35
N TYR A 114 8.45 7.58 11.92
CA TYR A 114 8.16 6.46 11.03
C TYR A 114 8.51 6.79 9.58
N VAL A 115 9.06 5.81 8.85
CA VAL A 115 9.16 5.93 7.40
C VAL A 115 7.75 6.00 6.81
N PRO A 116 7.39 7.04 6.07
CA PRO A 116 6.02 7.19 5.59
C PRO A 116 5.71 6.17 4.49
N PHE A 117 4.65 5.39 4.69
CA PHE A 117 4.08 4.49 3.70
C PHE A 117 2.63 4.86 3.43
N ALA A 118 2.25 4.84 2.15
CA ALA A 118 0.85 4.73 1.77
C ALA A 118 0.53 3.27 1.45
N MET A 119 -0.49 2.76 2.11
CA MET A 119 -1.02 1.42 1.88
C MET A 119 -2.26 1.53 1.00
N MET A 120 -2.26 0.85 -0.13
CA MET A 120 -3.42 0.79 -1.02
C MET A 120 -3.94 -0.64 -1.04
N THR A 121 -5.23 -0.82 -0.73
CA THR A 121 -5.92 -2.11 -0.78
C THR A 121 -6.90 -2.13 -1.93
N GLY A 122 -6.74 -3.11 -2.82
CA GLY A 122 -7.66 -3.39 -3.90
C GLY A 122 -8.43 -4.70 -3.65
N MET A 123 -9.73 -4.69 -3.89
CA MET A 123 -10.60 -5.85 -3.80
C MET A 123 -11.65 -5.77 -4.90
N LEU A 124 -11.96 -6.90 -5.54
CA LEU A 124 -13.02 -7.00 -6.52
C LEU A 124 -14.12 -7.90 -5.99
N LEU A 125 -15.28 -7.35 -5.74
CA LEU A 125 -16.44 -8.03 -5.17
C LEU A 125 -17.46 -8.35 -6.27
N ASP A 126 -17.85 -9.63 -6.35
CA ASP A 126 -18.87 -10.10 -7.26
C ASP A 126 -20.25 -9.62 -6.81
N GLY A 127 -21.00 -8.96 -7.67
CA GLY A 127 -22.31 -8.42 -7.38
C GLY A 127 -23.39 -9.48 -7.13
N ASP A 128 -23.19 -10.74 -7.52
CA ASP A 128 -24.09 -11.84 -7.18
C ASP A 128 -23.92 -12.31 -5.74
N VAL A 129 -22.73 -12.13 -5.18
CA VAL A 129 -22.39 -12.52 -3.80
C VAL A 129 -22.53 -11.34 -2.84
N PHE A 130 -22.10 -10.14 -3.25
CA PHE A 130 -22.00 -8.98 -2.36
C PHE A 130 -22.96 -7.86 -2.79
N LYS A 131 -23.78 -7.41 -1.86
CA LYS A 131 -24.70 -6.27 -2.03
C LYS A 131 -24.42 -5.21 -0.94
N ASN A 132 -24.90 -4.00 -1.17
CA ASN A 132 -24.82 -2.89 -0.20
C ASN A 132 -23.38 -2.73 0.34
N VAL A 133 -22.42 -2.70 -0.59
CA VAL A 133 -21.00 -2.55 -0.24
C VAL A 133 -20.75 -1.14 0.25
N GLU A 134 -20.05 -1.03 1.37
CA GLU A 134 -19.59 0.22 1.96
C GLU A 134 -18.08 0.10 2.24
N VAL A 135 -17.35 1.19 2.16
CA VAL A 135 -15.94 1.22 2.50
C VAL A 135 -15.62 2.42 3.38
N GLU A 136 -14.88 2.18 4.43
CA GLU A 136 -14.27 3.21 5.26
C GLU A 136 -12.79 3.34 4.86
N ASN A 137 -12.32 4.57 4.71
CA ASN A 137 -10.99 4.94 4.20
C ASN A 137 -10.74 4.42 2.78
N GLY A 138 -11.71 4.60 1.90
CA GLY A 138 -11.62 4.16 0.52
C GLY A 138 -12.74 4.68 -0.37
N LYS A 139 -12.74 4.20 -1.60
CA LYS A 139 -13.72 4.48 -2.64
C LYS A 139 -14.24 3.19 -3.26
N LEU A 140 -15.46 3.26 -3.78
CA LEU A 140 -16.10 2.19 -4.53
C LEU A 140 -16.24 2.60 -5.99
N VAL A 141 -15.89 1.68 -6.87
CA VAL A 141 -16.16 1.79 -8.32
C VAL A 141 -17.03 0.61 -8.71
N ASN A 142 -18.22 0.88 -9.21
CA ASN A 142 -19.18 -0.15 -9.59
C ASN A 142 -19.30 -0.18 -11.13
N ASP A 143 -19.12 -1.34 -11.75
CA ASP A 143 -19.26 -1.56 -13.19
C ASP A 143 -20.58 -2.25 -13.56
N GLY A 144 -21.51 -2.43 -12.61
CA GLY A 144 -22.79 -3.09 -12.77
C GLY A 144 -22.78 -4.53 -12.22
N ASP A 145 -21.86 -5.37 -12.65
CA ASP A 145 -21.74 -6.76 -12.23
C ASP A 145 -20.81 -6.94 -11.00
N ARG A 146 -19.87 -5.99 -10.83
CA ARG A 146 -18.83 -6.06 -9.80
C ARG A 146 -18.64 -4.73 -9.12
N THR A 147 -18.20 -4.77 -7.88
CA THR A 147 -17.77 -3.58 -7.14
C THR A 147 -16.27 -3.69 -6.86
N ALA A 148 -15.50 -2.78 -7.44
CA ALA A 148 -14.11 -2.61 -7.06
C ALA A 148 -14.02 -1.71 -5.83
N VAL A 149 -13.32 -2.17 -4.82
CA VAL A 149 -12.98 -1.42 -3.62
C VAL A 149 -11.53 -0.99 -3.73
N VAL A 150 -11.27 0.30 -3.52
CA VAL A 150 -9.92 0.86 -3.42
C VAL A 150 -9.81 1.59 -2.09
N GLY A 151 -9.07 1.03 -1.16
CA GLY A 151 -8.82 1.59 0.16
C GLY A 151 -7.44 2.22 0.25
N ILE A 152 -7.28 3.22 1.14
CA ILE A 152 -6.00 3.86 1.42
C ILE A 152 -5.80 4.05 2.92
N ALA A 153 -4.55 3.82 3.39
CA ALA A 153 -4.15 4.06 4.76
C ALA A 153 -2.69 4.54 4.84
N PHE A 154 -2.34 5.26 5.91
CA PHE A 154 -1.03 5.86 6.13
C PHE A 154 -0.50 5.54 7.53
N PRO A 155 -0.13 4.27 7.81
CA PRO A 155 0.24 3.82 9.14
C PRO A 155 1.48 4.55 9.68
N GLY A 156 1.36 5.15 10.87
CA GLY A 156 2.41 5.91 11.55
C GLY A 156 2.53 7.37 11.14
N LEU A 157 1.86 7.81 10.06
CA LEU A 157 1.98 9.19 9.56
C LEU A 157 1.39 10.20 10.54
N GLY A 158 0.26 9.90 11.17
CA GLY A 158 -0.36 10.77 12.17
C GLY A 158 0.57 11.05 13.35
N SER A 159 1.32 10.03 13.78
CA SER A 159 2.31 10.18 14.85
C SER A 159 3.48 11.09 14.44
N ASN A 160 3.98 10.96 13.19
CA ASN A 160 5.06 11.80 12.67
C ASN A 160 4.71 13.29 12.64
N LEU A 161 3.46 13.59 12.33
CA LEU A 161 3.02 14.97 12.15
C LEU A 161 2.57 15.63 13.44
N GLY A 162 2.53 14.88 14.57
CA GLY A 162 1.99 15.40 15.82
C GLY A 162 0.56 15.92 15.68
N ILE A 163 -0.19 15.37 14.70
CA ILE A 163 -1.54 15.81 14.40
C ILE A 163 -2.47 15.38 15.53
N ASP A 164 -3.27 16.30 15.98
CA ASP A 164 -4.37 16.03 16.90
C ASP A 164 -5.35 15.04 16.24
N ALA A 165 -5.34 13.80 16.70
CA ALA A 165 -6.20 12.73 16.18
C ALA A 165 -7.69 13.00 16.36
N GLU A 166 -8.08 13.93 17.27
CA GLU A 166 -9.47 14.38 17.42
C GLU A 166 -9.89 15.32 16.30
N LYS A 167 -8.94 16.03 15.71
CA LYS A 167 -9.20 17.03 14.66
C LYS A 167 -8.96 16.50 13.25
N TYR A 168 -7.98 15.61 13.06
CA TYR A 168 -7.62 15.06 11.77
C TYR A 168 -7.35 13.56 11.91
N SER A 169 -8.19 12.73 11.28
CA SER A 169 -7.99 11.28 11.26
C SER A 169 -7.15 10.90 10.04
N ILE A 170 -5.88 10.52 10.27
CA ILE A 170 -5.08 9.86 9.25
C ILE A 170 -5.28 8.36 9.43
N PRO A 171 -5.90 7.66 8.45
CA PRO A 171 -6.28 6.28 8.63
C PRO A 171 -5.06 5.35 8.61
N ASP A 172 -5.07 4.36 9.49
CA ASP A 172 -4.13 3.23 9.53
C ASP A 172 -4.80 1.90 9.19
N TYR A 173 -6.05 1.93 8.72
CA TYR A 173 -6.85 0.79 8.32
C TYR A 173 -7.75 1.08 7.13
N VAL A 174 -8.23 0.01 6.51
CA VAL A 174 -9.34 0.02 5.54
C VAL A 174 -10.39 -0.98 6.04
N GLU A 175 -11.67 -0.59 6.06
CA GLU A 175 -12.76 -1.47 6.44
C GLU A 175 -13.82 -1.53 5.34
N VAL A 176 -14.20 -2.76 4.95
CA VAL A 176 -15.22 -3.03 3.95
C VAL A 176 -16.37 -3.75 4.62
N THR A 177 -17.58 -3.26 4.43
CA THR A 177 -18.81 -3.88 4.93
C THR A 177 -19.74 -4.17 3.76
N ALA A 178 -20.35 -5.34 3.74
CA ALA A 178 -21.30 -5.74 2.69
C ALA A 178 -22.30 -6.77 3.20
N ASP A 179 -23.44 -6.88 2.53
CA ASP A 179 -24.35 -8.02 2.69
C ASP A 179 -23.88 -9.14 1.76
N ALA A 180 -23.49 -10.28 2.31
CA ALA A 180 -22.99 -11.41 1.54
C ALA A 180 -24.01 -12.56 1.52
N THR A 181 -24.09 -13.23 0.35
CA THR A 181 -24.78 -14.49 0.17
C THR A 181 -23.75 -15.56 -0.16
N GLU A 182 -23.68 -16.63 0.65
CA GLU A 182 -22.70 -17.71 0.48
C GLU A 182 -21.27 -17.15 0.31
N PHE A 183 -20.79 -16.38 1.28
CA PHE A 183 -19.52 -15.69 1.25
C PHE A 183 -18.40 -16.53 0.66
N LYS A 184 -17.73 -15.97 -0.35
CA LYS A 184 -16.52 -16.52 -0.95
C LYS A 184 -15.44 -15.47 -0.90
N MET A 185 -14.27 -15.85 -0.36
CA MET A 185 -13.13 -14.94 -0.33
C MET A 185 -12.69 -14.58 -1.75
N THR A 186 -12.59 -13.29 -2.02
CA THR A 186 -12.05 -12.77 -3.28
C THR A 186 -10.56 -12.49 -3.15
N ASN A 187 -9.88 -12.40 -4.28
CA ASN A 187 -8.48 -11.96 -4.28
C ASN A 187 -8.39 -10.51 -3.79
N THR A 188 -7.53 -10.29 -2.83
CA THR A 188 -7.18 -8.95 -2.35
C THR A 188 -5.73 -8.65 -2.69
N VAL A 189 -5.47 -7.43 -3.09
CA VAL A 189 -4.12 -6.93 -3.37
C VAL A 189 -3.84 -5.77 -2.43
N THR A 190 -2.70 -5.81 -1.76
CA THR A 190 -2.23 -4.68 -0.96
C THR A 190 -0.87 -4.23 -1.51
N VAL A 191 -0.75 -2.94 -1.76
CA VAL A 191 0.47 -2.31 -2.24
C VAL A 191 0.94 -1.31 -1.18
N ALA A 192 2.23 -1.38 -0.82
CA ALA A 192 2.89 -0.39 0.03
C ALA A 192 3.77 0.50 -0.85
N VAL A 193 3.59 1.80 -0.77
CA VAL A 193 4.37 2.80 -1.51
C VAL A 193 5.06 3.72 -0.52
N SER A 194 6.40 3.81 -0.58
CA SER A 194 7.20 4.62 0.33
C SER A 194 7.58 6.01 -0.21
N ASP A 195 7.52 6.22 -1.54
CA ASP A 195 8.05 7.44 -2.20
C ASP A 195 6.96 8.49 -2.51
N LEU A 196 5.75 8.34 -1.97
CA LEU A 196 4.67 9.32 -2.19
C LEU A 196 5.03 10.73 -1.69
N PHE A 197 5.84 10.82 -0.67
CA PHE A 197 6.24 12.07 -0.02
C PHE A 197 7.64 12.55 -0.42
N GLY A 198 8.41 11.77 -1.19
CA GLY A 198 9.78 12.12 -1.59
C GLY A 198 9.88 13.34 -2.54
N LYS A 199 8.76 13.76 -3.12
CA LYS A 199 8.66 14.98 -3.94
C LYS A 199 8.13 16.19 -3.18
N LEU A 200 7.73 16.02 -1.92
CA LEU A 200 7.30 17.11 -1.07
C LEU A 200 8.54 17.82 -0.54
N ASN A 201 8.63 19.12 -0.80
CA ASN A 201 9.70 19.94 -0.26
C ASN A 201 9.50 20.07 1.26
N THR A 202 10.24 19.27 2.03
CA THR A 202 10.06 19.15 3.49
C THR A 202 10.47 20.40 4.27
N ASP A 203 11.17 21.33 3.64
CA ASP A 203 11.67 22.54 4.31
C ASP A 203 10.60 23.63 4.55
N ALA A 204 9.39 23.44 4.03
CA ALA A 204 8.30 24.42 4.09
C ALA A 204 6.91 23.82 4.39
N LEU A 205 6.80 22.54 4.75
CA LEU A 205 5.49 21.90 4.91
C LEU A 205 4.88 22.20 6.29
N ASP A 206 3.83 22.98 6.28
CA ASP A 206 2.83 23.03 7.35
C ASP A 206 1.99 21.74 7.31
N SER A 207 1.59 21.23 8.49
CA SER A 207 0.74 20.04 8.64
C SER A 207 -0.58 20.16 7.85
N SER A 208 -1.07 21.37 7.60
CA SER A 208 -2.25 21.64 6.78
C SER A 208 -2.03 21.30 5.30
N GLU A 209 -0.84 21.56 4.75
CA GLU A 209 -0.52 21.26 3.35
C GLU A 209 -0.42 19.76 3.09
N ILE A 210 0.10 19.00 4.07
CA ILE A 210 0.14 17.53 3.98
C ILE A 210 -1.28 16.95 4.00
N THR A 211 -2.13 17.45 4.87
CA THR A 211 -3.54 17.05 4.96
C THR A 211 -4.28 17.35 3.66
N ASP A 212 -4.03 18.51 3.05
CA ASP A 212 -4.58 18.89 1.75
C ASP A 212 -4.10 17.97 0.62
N GLN A 213 -2.82 17.57 0.64
CA GLN A 213 -2.27 16.64 -0.34
C GLN A 213 -2.86 15.23 -0.20
N ILE A 214 -3.03 14.74 1.03
CA ILE A 214 -3.71 13.47 1.31
C ILE A 214 -5.15 13.53 0.82
N THR A 215 -5.86 14.61 1.10
CA THR A 215 -7.23 14.83 0.61
C THR A 215 -7.28 14.84 -0.91
N LYS A 216 -6.38 15.58 -1.58
CA LYS A 216 -6.28 15.60 -3.04
C LYS A 216 -5.96 14.24 -3.64
N LEU A 217 -5.09 13.45 -2.98
CA LEU A 217 -4.78 12.08 -3.42
C LEU A 217 -6.00 11.18 -3.29
N THR A 218 -6.72 11.28 -2.18
CA THR A 218 -7.97 10.54 -1.95
C THR A 218 -9.05 10.95 -2.96
N ASP A 219 -9.15 12.24 -3.29
CA ASP A 219 -10.10 12.75 -4.28
C ASP A 219 -9.69 12.36 -5.70
N ALA A 220 -8.40 12.37 -6.04
CA ALA A 220 -7.90 11.93 -7.34
C ALA A 220 -8.15 10.42 -7.57
N MET A 221 -8.02 9.60 -6.53
CA MET A 221 -8.41 8.19 -6.57
C MET A 221 -9.91 8.00 -6.74
N GLY A 222 -10.72 9.01 -6.42
CA GLY A 222 -12.17 9.02 -6.64
C GLY A 222 -12.60 9.44 -8.04
N GLN A 223 -11.65 9.83 -8.91
CA GLN A 223 -11.90 10.20 -10.31
C GLN A 223 -11.43 9.13 -11.32
N LEU A 224 -10.86 8.03 -10.85
CA LEU A 224 -10.51 6.83 -11.62
C LEU A 224 -11.65 5.82 -11.60
#